data_b13468907094246a3ed0657dfd67b517
#
_entry.id   b13468907094246a3ed0657dfd67b517
#
_cell.length_a   1.000
_cell.length_b   1.000
_cell.length_c   1.000
_cell.angle_alpha   90.00
_cell.angle_beta   90.00
_cell.angle_gamma   90.00
#
_symmetry.space_group_name_H-M   'P 1'
#
loop_
_entity.id
_entity.type
_entity.pdbx_description
1 polymer ?
#
loop_
_entity_poly.entity_id
_entity_poly.type
_entity_poly.pdbx_seq_one_letter_code
_entity_poly.pdbx_strand_id
1 'polypeptide(L)'
;LKILDWYILKRYLGTFFLMLLLFVPIGIIVNLAEKIGKILDNEVPFIEVALYYVDFTIYFANLLFPLFLFLSVIWFTSKLANNTEIIAFLSSGVSFWRFLRPYLVGAMLVCIFALFLAMFLAPKASKGFNEFKYEYLKKNAQTQETSDVYRQINDDEVIYASHFQPRAKSARNFTLEHFKDNELEFKISASRLEFNEEDTTYTLTNVDKRIIGEDEDIILHQSKLDTILPFEFSELTPQTYVAETLNYSELHEFIAQERRRGSGNINRYEVVAYKRWSTPVSAFILTIIAVAVSSKKRRGGMGVNLAVGITLAFIFIFFDKVFGTMAEQSTFSPLIAVWFPNISFGILAVFLLFKAKR
;
A
#
# COMPACT_ATOMS: atom_id res chain seq x y z
N LEU A 1 14.06 -26.37 20.33
CA LEU A 1 12.61 -26.69 20.30
C LEU A 1 12.44 -28.15 20.78
N LYS A 2 11.51 -28.34 21.74
CA LYS A 2 11.14 -29.69 22.21
C LYS A 2 10.02 -30.25 21.31
N ILE A 3 9.67 -31.53 21.48
CA ILE A 3 8.63 -32.20 20.69
C ILE A 3 7.31 -31.42 20.65
N LEU A 4 6.88 -30.88 21.81
CA LEU A 4 5.68 -30.06 21.92
C LEU A 4 5.73 -28.79 21.06
N ASP A 5 6.88 -28.09 21.05
CA ASP A 5 7.04 -26.86 20.26
C ASP A 5 6.91 -27.14 18.78
N TRP A 6 7.52 -28.24 18.32
CA TRP A 6 7.47 -28.67 16.94
C TRP A 6 6.07 -29.11 16.52
N TYR A 7 5.36 -29.80 17.41
CA TYR A 7 3.96 -30.19 17.20
C TYR A 7 3.08 -28.95 16.96
N ILE A 8 3.13 -27.96 17.86
CA ILE A 8 2.35 -26.72 17.74
C ILE A 8 2.75 -25.96 16.47
N LEU A 9 4.06 -25.73 16.27
CA LEU A 9 4.59 -24.97 15.15
C LEU A 9 4.14 -25.56 13.80
N LYS A 10 4.38 -26.87 13.59
CA LYS A 10 4.02 -27.55 12.35
C LYS A 10 2.51 -27.48 12.07
N ARG A 11 1.70 -27.68 13.11
CA ARG A 11 0.25 -27.76 12.97
C ARG A 11 -0.36 -26.41 12.62
N TYR A 12 -0.04 -25.33 13.33
CA TYR A 12 -0.67 -24.05 13.02
C TYR A 12 -0.11 -23.43 11.72
N LEU A 13 1.19 -23.58 11.44
CA LEU A 13 1.72 -23.16 10.14
C LEU A 13 1.12 -23.98 9.00
N GLY A 14 0.94 -25.29 9.18
CA GLY A 14 0.20 -26.10 8.19
C GLY A 14 -1.23 -25.62 7.98
N THR A 15 -1.93 -25.22 9.05
CA THR A 15 -3.26 -24.63 8.95
C THR A 15 -3.23 -23.27 8.23
N PHE A 16 -2.21 -22.46 8.46
CA PHE A 16 -2.02 -21.18 7.77
C PHE A 16 -1.85 -21.36 6.26
N PHE A 17 -0.94 -22.25 5.85
CA PHE A 17 -0.74 -22.54 4.43
C PHE A 17 -1.98 -23.19 3.79
N LEU A 18 -2.68 -24.06 4.52
CA LEU A 18 -3.94 -24.62 4.05
C LEU A 18 -5.01 -23.54 3.82
N MET A 19 -5.12 -22.56 4.74
CA MET A 19 -6.04 -21.44 4.55
C MET A 19 -5.67 -20.61 3.33
N LEU A 20 -4.39 -20.29 3.14
CA LEU A 20 -3.95 -19.59 1.93
C LEU A 20 -4.30 -20.37 0.66
N LEU A 21 -4.02 -21.68 0.65
CA LEU A 21 -4.30 -22.57 -0.48
C LEU A 21 -5.80 -22.64 -0.81
N LEU A 22 -6.68 -22.53 0.18
CA LEU A 22 -8.14 -22.56 -0.04
C LEU A 22 -8.68 -21.20 -0.46
N PHE A 23 -8.27 -20.12 0.21
CA PHE A 23 -8.88 -18.80 0.01
C PHE A 23 -8.31 -18.03 -1.18
N VAL A 24 -7.04 -18.26 -1.54
CA VAL A 24 -6.44 -17.59 -2.72
C VAL A 24 -7.13 -18.00 -4.02
N PRO A 25 -7.36 -19.29 -4.31
CA PRO A 25 -8.15 -19.70 -5.48
C PRO A 25 -9.59 -19.17 -5.47
N ILE A 26 -10.23 -19.13 -4.30
CA ILE A 26 -11.57 -18.54 -4.18
C ILE A 26 -11.50 -17.05 -4.56
N GLY A 27 -10.52 -16.30 -4.08
CA GLY A 27 -10.29 -14.91 -4.45
C GLY A 27 -10.08 -14.72 -5.95
N ILE A 28 -9.31 -15.61 -6.58
CA ILE A 28 -9.10 -15.61 -8.05
C ILE A 28 -10.42 -15.84 -8.78
N ILE A 29 -11.20 -16.86 -8.39
CA ILE A 29 -12.49 -17.18 -9.03
C ILE A 29 -13.46 -16.01 -8.90
N VAL A 30 -13.58 -15.41 -7.73
CA VAL A 30 -14.46 -14.26 -7.50
C VAL A 30 -14.00 -13.06 -8.34
N ASN A 31 -12.70 -12.75 -8.37
CA ASN A 31 -12.15 -11.67 -9.18
C ASN A 31 -12.35 -11.92 -10.68
N LEU A 32 -12.14 -13.16 -11.12
CA LEU A 32 -12.38 -13.56 -12.52
C LEU A 32 -13.86 -13.40 -12.88
N ALA A 33 -14.77 -13.92 -12.06
CA ALA A 33 -16.22 -13.80 -12.31
C ALA A 33 -16.68 -12.34 -12.40
N GLU A 34 -16.06 -11.44 -11.59
CA GLU A 34 -16.36 -10.02 -11.62
C GLU A 34 -15.79 -9.32 -12.88
N LYS A 35 -14.66 -9.77 -13.41
CA LYS A 35 -13.92 -9.10 -14.47
C LYS A 35 -14.03 -9.75 -15.84
N ILE A 36 -14.58 -10.97 -15.93
CA ILE A 36 -14.59 -11.77 -17.18
C ILE A 36 -15.23 -11.02 -18.36
N GLY A 37 -16.32 -10.29 -18.14
CA GLY A 37 -16.95 -9.50 -19.19
C GLY A 37 -15.98 -8.50 -19.80
N LYS A 38 -15.27 -7.72 -18.97
CA LYS A 38 -14.30 -6.73 -19.46
C LYS A 38 -13.08 -7.36 -20.13
N ILE A 39 -12.65 -8.52 -19.68
CA ILE A 39 -11.54 -9.27 -20.29
C ILE A 39 -11.95 -9.71 -21.70
N LEU A 40 -13.17 -10.22 -21.88
CA LEU A 40 -13.69 -10.64 -23.17
C LEU A 40 -13.96 -9.44 -24.11
N ASP A 41 -14.61 -8.38 -23.59
CA ASP A 41 -14.91 -7.16 -24.36
C ASP A 41 -13.65 -6.45 -24.89
N ASN A 42 -12.54 -6.58 -24.18
CA ASN A 42 -11.27 -6.00 -24.61
C ASN A 42 -10.36 -6.99 -25.36
N GLU A 43 -10.84 -8.20 -25.67
CA GLU A 43 -10.12 -9.25 -26.41
C GLU A 43 -8.72 -9.53 -25.84
N VAL A 44 -8.60 -9.57 -24.49
CA VAL A 44 -7.30 -9.68 -23.82
C VAL A 44 -6.67 -11.05 -24.10
N PRO A 45 -5.40 -11.13 -24.52
CA PRO A 45 -4.71 -12.38 -24.76
C PRO A 45 -4.66 -13.26 -23.48
N PHE A 46 -4.87 -14.57 -23.64
CA PHE A 46 -4.89 -15.52 -22.52
C PHE A 46 -3.61 -15.47 -21.66
N ILE A 47 -2.45 -15.28 -22.29
CA ILE A 47 -1.16 -15.22 -21.58
C ILE A 47 -1.09 -14.01 -20.61
N GLU A 48 -1.63 -12.87 -21.00
CA GLU A 48 -1.67 -11.67 -20.15
C GLU A 48 -2.63 -11.85 -18.98
N VAL A 49 -3.78 -12.51 -19.23
CA VAL A 49 -4.72 -12.89 -18.17
C VAL A 49 -4.04 -13.85 -17.17
N ALA A 50 -3.28 -14.83 -17.67
CA ALA A 50 -2.57 -15.78 -16.81
C ALA A 50 -1.50 -15.07 -15.95
N LEU A 51 -0.70 -14.18 -16.53
CA LEU A 51 0.30 -13.38 -15.81
C LEU A 51 -0.37 -12.46 -14.77
N TYR A 52 -1.46 -11.81 -15.12
CA TYR A 52 -2.26 -11.02 -14.18
C TYR A 52 -2.68 -11.83 -12.95
N TYR A 53 -3.14 -13.09 -13.12
CA TYR A 53 -3.54 -13.91 -11.98
C TYR A 53 -2.36 -14.45 -11.17
N VAL A 54 -1.17 -14.56 -11.74
CA VAL A 54 0.06 -14.81 -10.96
C VAL A 54 0.37 -13.60 -10.07
N ASP A 55 0.36 -12.41 -10.63
CA ASP A 55 0.59 -11.17 -9.88
C ASP A 55 -0.52 -10.91 -8.84
N PHE A 56 -1.77 -11.11 -9.22
CA PHE A 56 -2.91 -11.04 -8.30
C PHE A 56 -2.75 -11.99 -7.11
N THR A 57 -2.25 -13.21 -7.35
CA THR A 57 -2.03 -14.20 -6.28
C THR A 57 -1.04 -13.69 -5.24
N ILE A 58 0.09 -13.14 -5.68
CA ILE A 58 1.13 -12.61 -4.80
C ILE A 58 0.60 -11.37 -4.06
N TYR A 59 -0.02 -10.44 -4.78
CA TYR A 59 -0.61 -9.23 -4.22
C TYR A 59 -1.67 -9.56 -3.16
N PHE A 60 -2.61 -10.45 -3.50
CA PHE A 60 -3.73 -10.86 -2.64
C PHE A 60 -3.26 -11.66 -1.41
N ALA A 61 -2.30 -12.57 -1.58
CA ALA A 61 -1.70 -13.30 -0.47
C ALA A 61 -0.96 -12.36 0.49
N ASN A 62 -0.19 -11.38 -0.04
CA ASN A 62 0.49 -10.38 0.78
C ASN A 62 -0.49 -9.47 1.54
N LEU A 63 -1.61 -9.12 0.93
CA LEU A 63 -2.66 -8.31 1.58
C LEU A 63 -3.34 -9.04 2.74
N LEU A 64 -3.59 -10.35 2.58
CA LEU A 64 -4.41 -11.13 3.51
C LEU A 64 -3.61 -11.99 4.49
N PHE A 65 -2.27 -12.08 4.36
CA PHE A 65 -1.50 -12.97 5.24
C PHE A 65 -1.68 -12.69 6.74
N PRO A 66 -1.80 -11.43 7.24
CA PRO A 66 -1.99 -11.21 8.66
C PRO A 66 -3.30 -11.80 9.17
N LEU A 67 -4.36 -11.66 8.36
CA LEU A 67 -5.68 -12.22 8.66
C LEU A 67 -5.65 -13.75 8.69
N PHE A 68 -5.06 -14.38 7.69
CA PHE A 68 -5.00 -15.84 7.62
C PHE A 68 -4.09 -16.45 8.69
N LEU A 69 -2.99 -15.77 9.02
CA LEU A 69 -2.16 -16.19 10.16
C LEU A 69 -2.95 -16.13 11.45
N PHE A 70 -3.66 -15.03 11.70
CA PHE A 70 -4.49 -14.85 12.87
C PHE A 70 -5.60 -15.92 12.97
N LEU A 71 -6.34 -16.15 11.89
CA LEU A 71 -7.40 -17.15 11.86
C LEU A 71 -6.86 -18.57 12.05
N SER A 72 -5.71 -18.89 11.47
CA SER A 72 -5.07 -20.21 11.62
C SER A 72 -4.70 -20.47 13.07
N VAL A 73 -4.16 -19.46 13.76
CA VAL A 73 -3.81 -19.56 15.18
C VAL A 73 -5.06 -19.74 16.02
N ILE A 74 -6.12 -18.96 15.78
CA ILE A 74 -7.39 -19.11 16.52
C ILE A 74 -7.98 -20.51 16.29
N TRP A 75 -8.07 -20.92 15.03
CA TRP A 75 -8.62 -22.23 14.69
C TRP A 75 -7.88 -23.37 15.38
N PHE A 76 -6.57 -23.40 15.24
CA PHE A 76 -5.72 -24.45 15.81
C PHE A 76 -5.76 -24.42 17.34
N THR A 77 -5.58 -23.25 17.96
CA THR A 77 -5.56 -23.10 19.41
C THR A 77 -6.92 -23.41 20.04
N SER A 78 -8.01 -23.00 19.40
CA SER A 78 -9.37 -23.35 19.84
C SER A 78 -9.61 -24.85 19.77
N LYS A 79 -9.08 -25.53 18.74
CA LYS A 79 -9.15 -27.00 18.65
C LYS A 79 -8.41 -27.67 19.81
N LEU A 80 -7.20 -27.21 20.12
CA LEU A 80 -6.44 -27.70 21.30
C LEU A 80 -7.19 -27.45 22.61
N ALA A 81 -7.78 -26.25 22.77
CA ALA A 81 -8.54 -25.91 23.95
C ALA A 81 -9.80 -26.79 24.10
N ASN A 82 -10.52 -27.01 22.99
CA ASN A 82 -11.73 -27.84 22.99
C ASN A 82 -11.43 -29.32 23.32
N ASN A 83 -10.32 -29.83 22.80
CA ASN A 83 -9.81 -31.17 23.09
C ASN A 83 -9.17 -31.32 24.49
N THR A 84 -9.17 -30.28 25.31
CA THR A 84 -8.52 -30.22 26.63
C THR A 84 -7.00 -30.40 26.62
N GLU A 85 -6.36 -30.38 25.43
CA GLU A 85 -4.92 -30.54 25.29
C GLU A 85 -4.14 -29.42 25.99
N ILE A 86 -4.63 -28.17 25.94
CA ILE A 86 -4.00 -27.02 26.64
C ILE A 86 -4.01 -27.24 28.16
N ILE A 87 -5.11 -27.75 28.68
CA ILE A 87 -5.22 -28.07 30.13
C ILE A 87 -4.21 -29.17 30.49
N ALA A 88 -4.11 -30.23 29.68
CA ALA A 88 -3.15 -31.29 29.88
C ALA A 88 -1.68 -30.78 29.87
N PHE A 89 -1.34 -29.87 28.96
CA PHE A 89 -0.02 -29.22 28.91
C PHE A 89 0.27 -28.41 30.18
N LEU A 90 -0.66 -27.59 30.62
CA LEU A 90 -0.49 -26.77 31.80
C LEU A 90 -0.44 -27.61 33.10
N SER A 91 -1.25 -28.67 33.19
CA SER A 91 -1.29 -29.59 34.35
C SER A 91 -0.02 -30.43 34.45
N SER A 92 0.69 -30.68 33.33
CA SER A 92 2.00 -31.32 33.34
C SER A 92 3.17 -30.43 33.78
N GLY A 93 2.87 -29.22 34.29
CA GLY A 93 3.87 -28.26 34.76
C GLY A 93 4.45 -27.35 33.66
N VAL A 94 3.92 -27.40 32.44
CA VAL A 94 4.33 -26.49 31.37
C VAL A 94 3.71 -25.10 31.62
N SER A 95 4.54 -24.06 31.75
CA SER A 95 4.05 -22.71 31.95
C SER A 95 3.34 -22.17 30.69
N PHE A 96 2.39 -21.24 30.87
CA PHE A 96 1.72 -20.60 29.75
C PHE A 96 2.69 -19.89 28.78
N TRP A 97 3.76 -19.27 29.30
CA TRP A 97 4.82 -18.67 28.48
C TRP A 97 5.57 -19.69 27.63
N ARG A 98 5.76 -20.90 28.18
CA ARG A 98 6.37 -22.00 27.45
C ARG A 98 5.46 -22.51 26.32
N PHE A 99 4.14 -22.54 26.56
CA PHE A 99 3.14 -22.87 25.57
C PHE A 99 3.07 -21.81 24.45
N LEU A 100 3.27 -20.52 24.76
CA LEU A 100 3.24 -19.41 23.80
C LEU A 100 4.46 -19.40 22.86
N ARG A 101 5.63 -19.90 23.29
CA ARG A 101 6.90 -19.82 22.52
C ARG A 101 6.78 -20.29 21.07
N PRO A 102 6.24 -21.48 20.74
CA PRO A 102 6.17 -21.97 19.37
C PRO A 102 5.30 -21.06 18.48
N TYR A 103 4.27 -20.42 19.01
CA TYR A 103 3.47 -19.44 18.27
C TYR A 103 4.28 -18.19 17.94
N LEU A 104 5.03 -17.67 18.89
CA LEU A 104 5.89 -16.50 18.68
C LEU A 104 6.99 -16.78 17.65
N VAL A 105 7.63 -17.96 17.76
CA VAL A 105 8.67 -18.37 16.80
C VAL A 105 8.10 -18.47 15.39
N GLY A 106 6.97 -19.12 15.23
CA GLY A 106 6.37 -19.26 13.90
C GLY A 106 5.80 -17.96 13.37
N ALA A 107 5.20 -17.12 14.22
CA ALA A 107 4.79 -15.78 13.81
C ALA A 107 6.00 -14.96 13.33
N MET A 108 7.14 -15.05 14.05
CA MET A 108 8.36 -14.37 13.64
C MET A 108 8.87 -14.85 12.29
N LEU A 109 8.88 -16.18 12.05
CA LEU A 109 9.27 -16.76 10.75
C LEU A 109 8.36 -16.26 9.61
N VAL A 110 7.04 -16.27 9.83
CA VAL A 110 6.08 -15.76 8.83
C VAL A 110 6.25 -14.25 8.62
N CYS A 111 6.47 -13.48 9.67
CA CYS A 111 6.70 -12.04 9.57
C CYS A 111 7.99 -11.70 8.80
N ILE A 112 9.08 -12.44 9.03
CA ILE A 112 10.33 -12.26 8.27
C ILE A 112 10.10 -12.59 6.78
N PHE A 113 9.42 -13.70 6.50
CA PHE A 113 9.07 -14.08 5.12
C PHE A 113 8.16 -13.03 4.47
N ALA A 114 7.16 -12.54 5.18
CA ALA A 114 6.27 -11.48 4.72
C ALA A 114 7.00 -10.16 4.47
N LEU A 115 7.97 -9.78 5.32
CA LEU A 115 8.84 -8.63 5.08
C LEU A 115 9.62 -8.80 3.77
N PHE A 116 10.22 -9.97 3.56
CA PHE A 116 10.92 -10.25 2.31
C PHE A 116 9.99 -10.11 1.09
N LEU A 117 8.78 -10.68 1.17
CA LEU A 117 7.78 -10.52 0.11
C LEU A 117 7.41 -9.04 -0.11
N ALA A 118 7.15 -8.29 0.96
CA ALA A 118 6.74 -6.87 0.89
C ALA A 118 7.84 -5.95 0.33
N MET A 119 9.12 -6.30 0.53
CA MET A 119 10.24 -5.49 0.04
C MET A 119 10.60 -5.76 -1.41
N PHE A 120 10.45 -7.00 -1.89
CA PHE A 120 10.97 -7.43 -3.19
C PHE A 120 9.91 -7.96 -4.15
N LEU A 121 9.07 -8.88 -3.72
CA LEU A 121 8.15 -9.59 -4.64
C LEU A 121 6.81 -8.88 -4.80
N ALA A 122 6.24 -8.36 -3.72
CA ALA A 122 4.96 -7.66 -3.76
C ALA A 122 4.99 -6.39 -4.63
N PRO A 123 6.06 -5.56 -4.64
CA PRO A 123 6.14 -4.43 -5.56
C PRO A 123 6.10 -4.84 -7.04
N LYS A 124 6.82 -5.89 -7.43
CA LYS A 124 6.80 -6.39 -8.81
C LYS A 124 5.41 -6.90 -9.20
N ALA A 125 4.80 -7.70 -8.33
CA ALA A 125 3.44 -8.19 -8.55
C ALA A 125 2.40 -7.05 -8.56
N SER A 126 2.56 -6.04 -7.69
CA SER A 126 1.70 -4.86 -7.71
C SER A 126 1.82 -4.08 -9.01
N LYS A 127 3.02 -4.02 -9.62
CA LYS A 127 3.24 -3.39 -10.92
C LYS A 127 2.43 -4.09 -12.00
N GLY A 128 2.64 -5.37 -12.25
CA GLY A 128 1.89 -6.12 -13.27
C GLY A 128 0.39 -6.14 -13.04
N PHE A 129 -0.04 -6.30 -11.76
CA PHE A 129 -1.44 -6.22 -11.37
C PHE A 129 -2.08 -4.87 -11.71
N ASN A 130 -1.43 -3.74 -11.40
CA ASN A 130 -1.98 -2.42 -11.66
C ASN A 130 -1.90 -2.06 -13.15
N GLU A 131 -0.81 -2.37 -13.86
CA GLU A 131 -0.69 -2.15 -15.30
C GLU A 131 -1.84 -2.83 -16.04
N PHE A 132 -2.04 -4.13 -15.85
CA PHE A 132 -3.16 -4.86 -16.45
C PHE A 132 -4.52 -4.26 -16.10
N LYS A 133 -4.73 -3.93 -14.82
CA LYS A 133 -5.98 -3.37 -14.32
C LYS A 133 -6.33 -2.04 -14.99
N TYR A 134 -5.37 -1.15 -15.20
CA TYR A 134 -5.61 0.16 -15.79
C TYR A 134 -5.57 0.14 -17.32
N GLU A 135 -4.87 -0.80 -17.90
CA GLU A 135 -4.83 -0.98 -19.35
C GLU A 135 -6.13 -1.62 -19.87
N TYR A 136 -6.57 -2.71 -19.25
CA TYR A 136 -7.70 -3.51 -19.77
C TYR A 136 -9.00 -3.33 -18.99
N LEU A 137 -8.95 -3.26 -17.66
CA LEU A 137 -10.17 -3.29 -16.84
C LEU A 137 -10.72 -1.91 -16.50
N LYS A 138 -9.87 -0.90 -16.44
CA LYS A 138 -10.20 0.48 -16.06
C LYS A 138 -9.60 1.51 -17.01
N LYS A 139 -9.74 1.31 -18.32
CA LYS A 139 -9.18 2.20 -19.36
C LYS A 139 -9.46 3.71 -19.15
N ASN A 140 -10.60 4.04 -18.55
CA ASN A 140 -11.03 5.44 -18.33
C ASN A 140 -10.81 5.93 -16.90
N ALA A 141 -10.19 5.14 -16.02
CA ALA A 141 -9.94 5.59 -14.66
C ALA A 141 -8.83 6.64 -14.65
N GLN A 142 -9.09 7.74 -13.95
CA GLN A 142 -8.10 8.78 -13.70
C GLN A 142 -7.09 8.24 -12.66
N THR A 143 -5.87 7.97 -13.11
CA THR A 143 -4.80 7.41 -12.27
C THR A 143 -3.74 8.43 -11.89
N GLN A 144 -3.84 9.65 -12.42
CA GLN A 144 -2.90 10.74 -12.24
C GLN A 144 -3.63 12.00 -11.81
N GLU A 145 -2.93 12.92 -11.18
CA GLU A 145 -3.46 14.28 -10.95
C GLU A 145 -3.64 14.97 -12.28
N THR A 146 -4.80 15.57 -12.48
CA THR A 146 -5.15 16.24 -13.75
C THR A 146 -5.61 17.66 -13.54
N SER A 147 -5.83 18.12 -12.32
CA SER A 147 -6.31 19.47 -12.01
C SER A 147 -5.39 20.15 -11.01
N ASP A 148 -5.07 21.41 -11.26
CA ASP A 148 -4.29 22.27 -10.38
C ASP A 148 -2.95 21.64 -9.96
N VAL A 149 -2.18 21.20 -10.96
CA VAL A 149 -0.89 20.55 -10.77
C VAL A 149 0.18 21.59 -10.53
N TYR A 150 0.73 21.62 -9.31
CA TYR A 150 1.90 22.42 -8.93
C TYR A 150 3.11 21.49 -8.77
N ARG A 151 4.25 21.86 -9.39
CA ARG A 151 5.49 21.09 -9.28
C ARG A 151 6.70 21.99 -9.27
N GLN A 152 7.57 21.78 -8.31
CA GLN A 152 8.92 22.33 -8.36
C GLN A 152 9.77 21.43 -9.24
N ILE A 153 10.42 21.99 -10.26
CA ILE A 153 11.23 21.26 -11.24
C ILE A 153 12.66 21.16 -10.76
N ASN A 154 13.21 22.30 -10.30
CA ASN A 154 14.53 22.42 -9.70
C ASN A 154 14.46 23.48 -8.58
N ASP A 155 15.62 23.86 -8.03
CA ASP A 155 15.67 24.78 -6.89
C ASP A 155 15.09 26.17 -7.24
N ASP A 156 15.12 26.56 -8.52
CA ASP A 156 14.77 27.90 -9.00
C ASP A 156 13.48 27.92 -9.84
N GLU A 157 12.92 26.78 -10.23
CA GLU A 157 11.78 26.74 -11.15
C GLU A 157 10.58 25.98 -10.61
N VAL A 158 9.43 26.62 -10.70
CA VAL A 158 8.13 26.05 -10.34
C VAL A 158 7.19 26.11 -11.54
N ILE A 159 6.46 25.04 -11.79
CA ILE A 159 5.40 25.02 -12.80
C ILE A 159 4.03 24.86 -12.17
N TYR A 160 3.04 25.39 -12.88
CA TYR A 160 1.63 25.18 -12.62
C TYR A 160 0.90 24.88 -13.92
N ALA A 161 -0.10 23.97 -13.84
CA ALA A 161 -1.05 23.75 -14.91
C ALA A 161 -2.46 23.51 -14.33
N SER A 162 -3.46 24.24 -14.80
CA SER A 162 -4.83 24.08 -14.30
C SER A 162 -5.47 22.76 -14.70
N HIS A 163 -5.14 22.26 -15.89
CA HIS A 163 -5.58 20.97 -16.40
C HIS A 163 -4.44 20.27 -17.11
N PHE A 164 -4.11 19.08 -16.61
CA PHE A 164 -3.07 18.23 -17.12
C PHE A 164 -3.71 17.00 -17.77
N GLN A 165 -3.37 16.71 -19.01
CA GLN A 165 -3.90 15.57 -19.77
C GLN A 165 -2.75 14.61 -20.13
N PRO A 166 -2.40 13.67 -19.26
CA PRO A 166 -1.24 12.79 -19.47
C PRO A 166 -1.30 11.97 -20.75
N ARG A 167 -2.50 11.51 -21.14
CA ARG A 167 -2.69 10.71 -22.37
C ARG A 167 -2.51 11.53 -23.64
N ALA A 168 -2.97 12.79 -23.63
CA ALA A 168 -2.82 13.70 -24.73
C ALA A 168 -1.50 14.47 -24.68
N LYS A 169 -0.65 14.21 -23.68
CA LYS A 169 0.61 14.91 -23.41
C LYS A 169 0.49 16.43 -23.55
N SER A 170 -0.59 16.97 -22.96
CA SER A 170 -0.91 18.39 -23.03
C SER A 170 -1.36 18.92 -21.67
N ALA A 171 -1.14 20.21 -21.47
CA ALA A 171 -1.62 20.94 -20.30
C ALA A 171 -2.26 22.25 -20.70
N ARG A 172 -3.23 22.74 -19.90
CA ARG A 172 -3.91 24.03 -20.11
C ARG A 172 -3.54 25.00 -19.00
N ASN A 173 -3.51 26.29 -19.36
CA ASN A 173 -3.12 27.37 -18.46
C ASN A 173 -1.81 27.03 -17.74
N PHE A 174 -0.81 26.73 -18.56
CA PHE A 174 0.53 26.40 -18.09
C PHE A 174 1.26 27.67 -17.65
N THR A 175 1.98 27.58 -16.56
CA THR A 175 2.83 28.65 -16.06
C THR A 175 4.15 28.05 -15.61
N LEU A 176 5.26 28.72 -15.96
CA LEU A 176 6.60 28.45 -15.43
C LEU A 176 7.09 29.73 -14.78
N GLU A 177 7.49 29.63 -13.53
CA GLU A 177 8.03 30.72 -12.72
C GLU A 177 9.49 30.39 -12.38
N HIS A 178 10.38 31.32 -12.69
CA HIS A 178 11.81 31.22 -12.39
C HIS A 178 12.17 32.21 -11.30
N PHE A 179 12.78 31.70 -10.24
CA PHE A 179 13.21 32.46 -9.07
C PHE A 179 14.73 32.54 -9.04
N LYS A 180 15.25 33.67 -8.60
CA LYS A 180 16.65 33.86 -8.28
C LYS A 180 16.75 34.51 -6.91
N ASP A 181 17.52 33.92 -6.01
CA ASP A 181 17.65 34.39 -4.62
C ASP A 181 16.27 34.58 -3.90
N ASN A 182 15.28 33.71 -4.19
CA ASN A 182 13.88 33.78 -3.73
C ASN A 182 13.06 34.96 -4.31
N GLU A 183 13.54 35.68 -5.30
CA GLU A 183 12.79 36.71 -6.03
C GLU A 183 12.42 36.19 -7.41
N LEU A 184 11.19 36.52 -7.86
CA LEU A 184 10.71 36.14 -9.18
C LEU A 184 11.46 36.94 -10.25
N GLU A 185 12.26 36.27 -11.08
CA GLU A 185 13.00 36.90 -12.17
C GLU A 185 12.16 36.99 -13.45
N PHE A 186 11.51 35.89 -13.80
CA PHE A 186 10.57 35.87 -14.92
C PHE A 186 9.44 34.83 -14.75
N LYS A 187 8.35 35.08 -15.44
CA LYS A 187 7.21 34.18 -15.52
C LYS A 187 6.81 33.95 -16.97
N ILE A 188 6.67 32.70 -17.37
CA ILE A 188 6.11 32.29 -18.66
C ILE A 188 4.70 31.76 -18.42
N SER A 189 3.71 32.34 -19.09
CA SER A 189 2.31 31.87 -19.08
C SER A 189 1.91 31.46 -20.48
N ALA A 190 1.26 30.31 -20.64
CA ALA A 190 0.78 29.82 -21.91
C ALA A 190 -0.64 29.25 -21.76
N SER A 191 -1.49 29.49 -22.74
CA SER A 191 -2.84 28.91 -22.73
C SER A 191 -2.82 27.39 -22.86
N ARG A 192 -1.83 26.86 -23.56
CA ARG A 192 -1.65 25.41 -23.77
C ARG A 192 -0.17 25.06 -23.89
N LEU A 193 0.18 23.93 -23.30
CA LEU A 193 1.45 23.22 -23.45
C LEU A 193 1.18 21.88 -24.10
N GLU A 194 1.95 21.51 -25.12
CA GLU A 194 1.91 20.21 -25.79
C GLU A 194 3.32 19.64 -25.87
N PHE A 195 3.48 18.36 -25.56
CA PHE A 195 4.74 17.65 -25.70
C PHE A 195 4.77 16.87 -27.00
N ASN A 196 5.79 17.10 -27.82
CA ASN A 196 6.07 16.38 -29.03
C ASN A 196 7.09 15.26 -28.75
N GLU A 197 6.69 14.00 -28.96
CA GLU A 197 7.56 12.84 -28.72
C GLU A 197 8.67 12.70 -29.77
N GLU A 198 8.42 13.14 -31.01
CA GLU A 198 9.38 12.96 -32.11
C GLU A 198 10.65 13.79 -31.88
N ASP A 199 10.46 15.04 -31.43
CA ASP A 199 11.55 15.99 -31.24
C ASP A 199 11.93 16.23 -29.77
N THR A 200 11.22 15.59 -28.83
CA THR A 200 11.35 15.81 -27.38
C THR A 200 11.23 17.29 -26.97
N THR A 201 10.43 18.06 -27.71
CA THR A 201 10.21 19.48 -27.51
C THR A 201 8.82 19.77 -26.94
N TYR A 202 8.69 20.92 -26.29
CA TYR A 202 7.42 21.43 -25.82
C TYR A 202 6.97 22.61 -26.68
N THR A 203 5.75 22.53 -27.19
CA THR A 203 5.08 23.60 -27.88
C THR A 203 4.16 24.35 -26.93
N LEU A 204 4.45 25.62 -26.71
CA LEU A 204 3.59 26.53 -25.93
C LEU A 204 2.78 27.42 -26.90
N THR A 205 1.48 27.58 -26.64
CA THR A 205 0.58 28.39 -27.44
C THR A 205 0.08 29.59 -26.64
N ASN A 206 0.01 30.78 -27.27
CA ASN A 206 -0.31 32.07 -26.66
C ASN A 206 0.55 32.32 -25.42
N VAL A 207 1.82 32.58 -25.66
CA VAL A 207 2.85 32.73 -24.63
C VAL A 207 3.02 34.18 -24.26
N ASP A 208 2.91 34.46 -22.97
CA ASP A 208 3.30 35.72 -22.36
C ASP A 208 4.49 35.49 -21.44
N LYS A 209 5.64 36.02 -21.82
CA LYS A 209 6.84 36.04 -20.94
C LYS A 209 6.93 37.40 -20.27
N ARG A 210 6.72 37.42 -18.95
CA ARG A 210 6.89 38.58 -18.09
C ARG A 210 8.23 38.53 -17.41
N ILE A 211 9.07 39.50 -17.65
CA ILE A 211 10.38 39.68 -16.99
C ILE A 211 10.19 40.78 -15.96
N ILE A 212 10.51 40.50 -14.72
CA ILE A 212 10.36 41.42 -13.60
C ILE A 212 11.50 42.45 -13.64
N GLY A 213 11.20 43.72 -13.73
CA GLY A 213 12.17 44.81 -13.67
C GLY A 213 12.11 45.55 -12.34
N GLU A 214 13.11 46.34 -12.02
CA GLU A 214 13.12 47.14 -10.78
C GLU A 214 12.03 48.24 -10.77
N ASP A 215 11.75 48.88 -11.92
CA ASP A 215 10.78 49.94 -12.05
C ASP A 215 9.53 49.50 -12.86
N GLU A 216 9.74 48.80 -13.98
CA GLU A 216 8.68 48.32 -14.88
C GLU A 216 8.95 46.92 -15.39
N ASP A 217 7.88 46.12 -15.55
CA ASP A 217 7.95 44.77 -16.09
C ASP A 217 7.93 44.79 -17.62
N ILE A 218 8.69 43.93 -18.23
CA ILE A 218 8.70 43.73 -19.68
C ILE A 218 7.82 42.51 -20.00
N ILE A 219 6.79 42.72 -20.83
CA ILE A 219 5.90 41.65 -21.30
C ILE A 219 6.17 41.40 -22.78
N LEU A 220 6.57 40.15 -23.10
CA LEU A 220 6.81 39.69 -24.48
C LEU A 220 5.72 38.69 -24.83
N HIS A 221 4.96 38.98 -25.89
CA HIS A 221 3.91 38.11 -26.39
C HIS A 221 4.36 37.36 -27.63
N GLN A 222 4.10 36.02 -27.68
CA GLN A 222 4.37 35.16 -28.82
C GLN A 222 3.17 34.20 -29.02
N SER A 223 2.75 34.05 -30.27
CA SER A 223 1.64 33.15 -30.60
C SER A 223 1.99 31.68 -30.37
N LYS A 224 3.26 31.31 -30.63
CA LYS A 224 3.80 29.96 -30.48
C LYS A 224 5.28 30.02 -30.10
N LEU A 225 5.69 29.16 -29.17
CA LEU A 225 7.07 28.99 -28.74
C LEU A 225 7.36 27.49 -28.64
N ASP A 226 8.33 27.01 -29.44
CA ASP A 226 8.83 25.65 -29.27
C ASP A 226 10.13 25.71 -28.43
N THR A 227 10.20 24.96 -27.36
CA THR A 227 11.29 25.00 -26.38
C THR A 227 11.54 23.63 -25.76
N ILE A 228 12.73 23.46 -25.15
CA ILE A 228 13.05 22.31 -24.32
C ILE A 228 12.86 22.75 -22.86
N LEU A 229 12.09 21.97 -22.10
CA LEU A 229 11.88 22.19 -20.68
C LEU A 229 12.65 21.13 -19.87
N PRO A 230 13.16 21.46 -18.67
CA PRO A 230 14.03 20.57 -17.89
C PRO A 230 13.24 19.50 -17.10
N PHE A 231 12.20 18.91 -17.70
CA PHE A 231 11.41 17.84 -17.09
C PHE A 231 10.80 16.93 -18.15
N GLU A 232 10.52 15.68 -17.77
CA GLU A 232 9.72 14.78 -18.58
C GLU A 232 8.24 14.92 -18.24
N PHE A 233 7.39 14.93 -19.27
CA PHE A 233 5.93 15.11 -19.08
C PHE A 233 5.31 14.03 -18.19
N SER A 234 5.81 12.79 -18.26
CA SER A 234 5.37 11.65 -17.45
C SER A 234 5.69 11.78 -15.96
N GLU A 235 6.76 12.52 -15.62
CA GLU A 235 7.22 12.70 -14.24
C GLU A 235 6.37 13.71 -13.46
N LEU A 236 5.67 14.62 -14.14
CA LEU A 236 4.91 15.68 -13.48
C LEU A 236 3.70 15.15 -12.71
N THR A 237 3.11 14.06 -13.20
CA THR A 237 1.94 13.45 -12.57
C THR A 237 2.12 11.94 -12.46
N PRO A 238 2.91 11.44 -11.50
CA PRO A 238 3.08 10.01 -11.31
C PRO A 238 1.74 9.34 -11.01
N GLN A 239 1.62 8.08 -11.42
CA GLN A 239 0.41 7.30 -11.18
C GLN A 239 0.18 7.12 -9.68
N THR A 240 -1.06 7.21 -9.23
CA THR A 240 -1.42 7.14 -7.80
C THR A 240 -0.99 5.85 -7.10
N TYR A 241 -0.77 4.78 -7.85
CA TYR A 241 -0.32 3.49 -7.33
C TYR A 241 1.21 3.25 -7.45
N VAL A 242 1.97 4.21 -7.99
CA VAL A 242 3.41 4.04 -8.25
C VAL A 242 4.19 3.61 -7.00
N ALA A 243 3.86 4.16 -5.84
CA ALA A 243 4.51 3.81 -4.58
C ALA A 243 4.38 2.31 -4.21
N GLU A 244 3.29 1.65 -4.63
CA GLU A 244 3.09 0.22 -4.42
C GLU A 244 3.96 -0.66 -5.32
N THR A 245 4.44 -0.10 -6.45
CA THR A 245 5.19 -0.84 -7.49
C THR A 245 6.70 -0.74 -7.34
N LEU A 246 7.19 0.24 -6.60
CA LEU A 246 8.61 0.49 -6.37
C LEU A 246 9.15 -0.44 -5.29
N ASN A 247 10.41 -0.89 -5.41
CA ASN A 247 11.08 -1.60 -4.33
C ASN A 247 11.38 -0.66 -3.14
N TYR A 248 12.04 -1.16 -2.09
CA TYR A 248 12.26 -0.37 -0.87
C TYR A 248 13.13 0.87 -1.10
N SER A 249 14.26 0.72 -1.79
CA SER A 249 15.19 1.82 -2.10
C SER A 249 14.56 2.85 -3.04
N GLU A 250 14.00 2.35 -4.15
CA GLU A 250 13.32 3.18 -5.15
C GLU A 250 12.19 4.01 -4.53
N LEU A 251 11.42 3.41 -3.61
CA LEU A 251 10.33 4.12 -2.94
C LEU A 251 10.83 5.28 -2.07
N HIS A 252 11.96 5.10 -1.36
CA HIS A 252 12.52 6.17 -0.53
C HIS A 252 13.10 7.30 -1.37
N GLU A 253 13.79 6.97 -2.45
CA GLU A 253 14.29 7.96 -3.41
C GLU A 253 13.15 8.72 -4.07
N PHE A 254 12.11 8.00 -4.50
CA PHE A 254 10.90 8.58 -5.08
C PHE A 254 10.20 9.54 -4.10
N ILE A 255 10.00 9.13 -2.84
CA ILE A 255 9.41 10.01 -1.82
C ILE A 255 10.26 11.26 -1.61
N ALA A 256 11.59 11.12 -1.58
CA ALA A 256 12.49 12.27 -1.42
C ALA A 256 12.41 13.24 -2.61
N GLN A 257 12.29 12.73 -3.84
CA GLN A 257 12.11 13.54 -5.05
C GLN A 257 10.74 14.24 -5.06
N GLU A 258 9.66 13.49 -4.82
CA GLU A 258 8.30 14.05 -4.78
C GLU A 258 8.11 15.08 -3.67
N ARG A 259 8.81 14.93 -2.54
CA ARG A 259 8.82 15.92 -1.47
C ARG A 259 9.50 17.21 -1.91
N ARG A 260 10.63 17.14 -2.63
CA ARG A 260 11.27 18.31 -3.24
C ARG A 260 10.39 18.99 -4.28
N ARG A 261 9.67 18.19 -5.08
CA ARG A 261 8.72 18.67 -6.09
C ARG A 261 7.41 19.25 -5.51
N GLY A 262 7.21 19.24 -4.19
CA GLY A 262 6.00 19.75 -3.54
C GLY A 262 4.75 18.95 -3.84
N SER A 263 4.88 17.63 -4.10
CA SER A 263 3.74 16.77 -4.45
C SER A 263 2.68 16.73 -3.34
N GLY A 264 1.40 16.93 -3.68
CA GLY A 264 0.27 16.78 -2.76
C GLY A 264 0.05 15.35 -2.26
N ASN A 265 0.64 14.34 -2.94
CA ASN A 265 0.45 12.92 -2.63
C ASN A 265 1.51 12.34 -1.67
N ILE A 266 2.38 13.14 -1.09
CA ILE A 266 3.46 12.67 -0.20
C ILE A 266 2.93 11.76 0.90
N ASN A 267 1.87 12.17 1.58
CA ASN A 267 1.29 11.38 2.67
C ASN A 267 0.86 9.97 2.22
N ARG A 268 0.32 9.86 1.02
CA ARG A 268 -0.07 8.58 0.43
C ARG A 268 1.14 7.67 0.21
N TYR A 269 2.24 8.21 -0.31
CA TYR A 269 3.46 7.45 -0.56
C TYR A 269 4.12 7.02 0.75
N GLU A 270 4.13 7.89 1.76
CA GLU A 270 4.63 7.57 3.10
C GLU A 270 3.80 6.49 3.80
N VAL A 271 2.47 6.51 3.66
CA VAL A 271 1.60 5.44 4.17
C VAL A 271 2.01 4.08 3.60
N VAL A 272 2.28 4.01 2.29
CA VAL A 272 2.75 2.77 1.65
C VAL A 272 4.09 2.33 2.24
N ALA A 273 5.05 3.25 2.40
CA ALA A 273 6.36 2.95 2.98
C ALA A 273 6.26 2.41 4.42
N TYR A 274 5.48 3.07 5.27
CA TYR A 274 5.27 2.63 6.65
C TYR A 274 4.49 1.32 6.76
N LYS A 275 3.53 1.07 5.88
CA LYS A 275 2.76 -0.19 5.87
C LYS A 275 3.63 -1.41 5.58
N ARG A 276 4.73 -1.28 4.83
CA ARG A 276 5.67 -2.39 4.62
C ARG A 276 6.24 -2.95 5.93
N TRP A 277 6.45 -2.09 6.93
CA TRP A 277 6.94 -2.47 8.24
C TRP A 277 5.81 -2.81 9.22
N SER A 278 4.75 -2.01 9.22
CA SER A 278 3.66 -2.16 10.20
C SER A 278 2.84 -3.44 9.97
N THR A 279 2.66 -3.87 8.73
CA THR A 279 1.86 -5.06 8.40
C THR A 279 2.42 -6.37 8.99
N PRO A 280 3.72 -6.69 8.89
CA PRO A 280 4.28 -7.83 9.61
C PRO A 280 4.17 -7.72 11.13
N VAL A 281 4.36 -6.51 11.70
CA VAL A 281 4.20 -6.28 13.14
C VAL A 281 2.77 -6.52 13.58
N SER A 282 1.78 -6.09 12.79
CA SER A 282 0.37 -6.36 13.07
C SER A 282 0.06 -7.86 13.10
N ALA A 283 0.63 -8.64 12.18
CA ALA A 283 0.46 -10.09 12.17
C ALA A 283 1.02 -10.76 13.45
N PHE A 284 2.15 -10.26 13.95
CA PHE A 284 2.72 -10.72 15.20
C PHE A 284 1.83 -10.38 16.40
N ILE A 285 1.34 -9.14 16.49
CA ILE A 285 0.40 -8.69 17.55
C ILE A 285 -0.89 -9.50 17.52
N LEU A 286 -1.47 -9.67 16.32
CA LEU A 286 -2.70 -10.44 16.12
C LEU A 286 -2.49 -11.91 16.53
N THR A 287 -1.32 -12.52 16.26
CA THR A 287 -1.00 -13.87 16.73
C THR A 287 -1.06 -13.98 18.26
N ILE A 288 -0.54 -13.00 18.98
CA ILE A 288 -0.60 -12.97 20.44
C ILE A 288 -2.06 -12.90 20.91
N ILE A 289 -2.87 -12.01 20.32
CA ILE A 289 -4.30 -11.88 20.63
C ILE A 289 -5.02 -13.21 20.34
N ALA A 290 -4.72 -13.83 19.20
CA ALA A 290 -5.32 -15.10 18.81
C ALA A 290 -5.10 -16.18 19.86
N VAL A 291 -3.86 -16.37 20.33
CA VAL A 291 -3.55 -17.34 21.38
C VAL A 291 -4.25 -16.99 22.69
N ALA A 292 -4.21 -15.72 23.10
CA ALA A 292 -4.82 -15.28 24.37
C ALA A 292 -6.33 -15.50 24.40
N VAL A 293 -7.04 -15.23 23.29
CA VAL A 293 -8.49 -15.37 23.18
C VAL A 293 -8.90 -16.85 23.07
N SER A 294 -8.13 -17.66 22.35
CA SER A 294 -8.51 -19.04 22.00
C SER A 294 -7.95 -20.11 22.93
N SER A 295 -7.04 -19.76 23.84
CA SER A 295 -6.42 -20.71 24.77
C SER A 295 -7.39 -21.23 25.87
N LYS A 296 -8.49 -20.55 26.13
CA LYS A 296 -9.45 -20.95 27.15
C LYS A 296 -10.62 -21.72 26.54
N LYS A 297 -10.96 -22.87 27.16
CA LYS A 297 -12.17 -23.62 26.81
C LYS A 297 -13.39 -22.84 27.22
N ARG A 298 -14.29 -22.57 26.27
CA ARG A 298 -15.56 -21.86 26.51
C ARG A 298 -16.75 -22.83 26.38
N ARG A 299 -17.84 -22.57 27.10
CA ARG A 299 -19.07 -23.40 27.05
C ARG A 299 -19.69 -23.46 25.64
N GLY A 300 -19.50 -22.44 24.80
CA GLY A 300 -19.95 -22.42 23.41
C GLY A 300 -18.97 -23.06 22.41
N GLY A 301 -17.91 -23.72 22.88
CA GLY A 301 -16.95 -24.44 22.05
C GLY A 301 -16.08 -23.53 21.15
N MET A 302 -15.56 -24.14 20.09
CA MET A 302 -14.65 -23.47 19.14
C MET A 302 -15.30 -22.30 18.38
N GLY A 303 -16.62 -22.39 18.12
CA GLY A 303 -17.37 -21.36 17.38
C GLY A 303 -17.34 -19.98 18.04
N VAL A 304 -17.43 -19.92 19.38
CA VAL A 304 -17.37 -18.65 20.13
C VAL A 304 -15.99 -17.99 20.03
N ASN A 305 -14.93 -18.79 20.12
CA ASN A 305 -13.56 -18.26 19.95
C ASN A 305 -13.34 -17.73 18.54
N LEU A 306 -13.84 -18.43 17.52
CA LEU A 306 -13.79 -17.96 16.12
C LEU A 306 -14.59 -16.69 15.93
N ALA A 307 -15.81 -16.60 16.45
CA ALA A 307 -16.66 -15.41 16.33
C ALA A 307 -15.96 -14.18 16.97
N VAL A 308 -15.46 -14.33 18.21
CA VAL A 308 -14.71 -13.26 18.89
C VAL A 308 -13.45 -12.88 18.09
N GLY A 309 -12.71 -13.86 17.59
CA GLY A 309 -11.53 -13.62 16.78
C GLY A 309 -11.84 -12.88 15.48
N ILE A 310 -12.82 -13.35 14.72
CA ILE A 310 -13.25 -12.70 13.48
C ILE A 310 -13.67 -11.26 13.76
N THR A 311 -14.45 -11.00 14.82
CA THR A 311 -14.85 -9.65 15.22
C THR A 311 -13.62 -8.77 15.50
N LEU A 312 -12.65 -9.27 16.27
CA LEU A 312 -11.41 -8.52 16.54
C LEU A 312 -10.59 -8.23 15.27
N ALA A 313 -10.52 -9.20 14.35
CA ALA A 313 -9.85 -9.01 13.08
C ALA A 313 -10.52 -7.92 12.23
N PHE A 314 -11.86 -7.93 12.14
CA PHE A 314 -12.60 -6.90 11.42
C PHE A 314 -12.42 -5.52 12.04
N ILE A 315 -12.44 -5.40 13.38
CA ILE A 315 -12.19 -4.14 14.08
C ILE A 315 -10.76 -3.65 13.75
N PHE A 316 -9.77 -4.54 13.80
CA PHE A 316 -8.38 -4.17 13.44
C PHE A 316 -8.29 -3.67 12.00
N ILE A 317 -8.82 -4.42 11.03
CA ILE A 317 -8.80 -4.05 9.60
C ILE A 317 -9.55 -2.74 9.37
N PHE A 318 -10.67 -2.53 10.04
CA PHE A 318 -11.44 -1.29 9.96
C PHE A 318 -10.59 -0.09 10.43
N PHE A 319 -9.95 -0.19 11.60
CA PHE A 319 -9.07 0.86 12.09
C PHE A 319 -7.87 1.09 11.16
N ASP A 320 -7.20 0.03 10.68
CA ASP A 320 -6.08 0.15 9.73
C ASP A 320 -6.48 0.88 8.44
N LYS A 321 -7.69 0.59 7.92
CA LYS A 321 -8.20 1.26 6.72
C LYS A 321 -8.60 2.70 6.98
N VAL A 322 -9.34 2.99 8.06
CA VAL A 322 -9.79 4.34 8.42
C VAL A 322 -8.60 5.26 8.65
N PHE A 323 -7.65 4.86 9.51
CA PHE A 323 -6.47 5.69 9.78
C PHE A 323 -5.56 5.84 8.57
N GLY A 324 -5.39 4.78 7.76
CA GLY A 324 -4.67 4.85 6.49
C GLY A 324 -5.28 5.88 5.55
N THR A 325 -6.58 5.82 5.31
CA THR A 325 -7.29 6.77 4.44
C THR A 325 -7.26 8.20 4.99
N MET A 326 -7.39 8.38 6.32
CA MET A 326 -7.24 9.69 6.94
C MET A 326 -5.86 10.29 6.69
N ALA A 327 -4.80 9.50 6.79
CA ALA A 327 -3.45 9.98 6.51
C ALA A 327 -3.24 10.32 5.03
N GLU A 328 -3.82 9.54 4.12
CA GLU A 328 -3.70 9.78 2.69
C GLU A 328 -4.40 11.07 2.23
N GLN A 329 -5.49 11.47 2.89
CA GLN A 329 -6.37 12.57 2.45
C GLN A 329 -6.31 13.82 3.33
N SER A 330 -5.56 13.80 4.42
CA SER A 330 -5.55 14.90 5.40
C SER A 330 -4.12 15.27 5.83
N THR A 331 -4.02 16.30 6.66
CA THR A 331 -2.77 16.72 7.32
C THR A 331 -2.37 15.80 8.48
N PHE A 332 -3.07 14.69 8.70
CA PHE A 332 -2.75 13.74 9.77
C PHE A 332 -1.46 12.99 9.44
N SER A 333 -0.52 12.94 10.39
CA SER A 333 0.80 12.33 10.17
C SER A 333 0.70 10.86 9.74
N PRO A 334 1.26 10.46 8.58
CA PRO A 334 1.25 9.08 8.09
C PRO A 334 1.86 8.08 9.07
N LEU A 335 2.94 8.47 9.76
CA LEU A 335 3.58 7.64 10.78
C LEU A 335 2.61 7.29 11.91
N ILE A 336 1.94 8.29 12.48
CA ILE A 336 1.00 8.09 13.59
C ILE A 336 -0.18 7.25 13.10
N ALA A 337 -0.74 7.56 11.94
CA ALA A 337 -1.89 6.85 11.38
C ALA A 337 -1.64 5.36 11.20
N VAL A 338 -0.50 4.99 10.62
CA VAL A 338 -0.16 3.60 10.32
C VAL A 338 0.19 2.80 11.60
N TRP A 339 0.80 3.45 12.60
CA TRP A 339 1.21 2.75 13.82
C TRP A 339 0.16 2.75 14.93
N PHE A 340 -0.82 3.66 14.91
CA PHE A 340 -1.86 3.76 15.93
C PHE A 340 -2.67 2.47 16.13
N PRO A 341 -3.17 1.78 15.09
CA PRO A 341 -3.84 0.49 15.23
C PRO A 341 -2.93 -0.56 15.88
N ASN A 342 -1.66 -0.63 15.47
CA ASN A 342 -0.69 -1.57 16.00
C ASN A 342 -0.41 -1.33 17.50
N ILE A 343 -0.25 -0.08 17.92
CA ILE A 343 -0.03 0.29 19.32
C ILE A 343 -1.27 -0.08 20.14
N SER A 344 -2.45 0.30 19.68
CA SER A 344 -3.72 0.06 20.38
C SER A 344 -3.97 -1.44 20.57
N PHE A 345 -3.80 -2.23 19.50
CA PHE A 345 -3.95 -3.67 19.57
C PHE A 345 -2.78 -4.36 20.28
N GLY A 346 -1.59 -3.77 20.28
CA GLY A 346 -0.46 -4.22 21.09
C GLY A 346 -0.75 -4.12 22.59
N ILE A 347 -1.33 -3.02 23.04
CA ILE A 347 -1.79 -2.85 24.43
C ILE A 347 -2.87 -3.89 24.75
N LEU A 348 -3.84 -4.07 23.86
CA LEU A 348 -4.87 -5.09 24.01
C LEU A 348 -4.27 -6.51 24.08
N ALA A 349 -3.27 -6.81 23.25
CA ALA A 349 -2.57 -8.10 23.27
C ALA A 349 -1.93 -8.39 24.63
N VAL A 350 -1.21 -7.41 25.18
CA VAL A 350 -0.59 -7.51 26.51
C VAL A 350 -1.64 -7.72 27.59
N PHE A 351 -2.71 -6.93 27.59
CA PHE A 351 -3.82 -7.08 28.53
C PHE A 351 -4.46 -8.48 28.46
N LEU A 352 -4.76 -8.97 27.27
CA LEU A 352 -5.36 -10.29 27.07
C LEU A 352 -4.43 -11.42 27.48
N LEU A 353 -3.11 -11.29 27.26
CA LEU A 353 -2.12 -12.25 27.73
C LEU A 353 -2.10 -12.39 29.27
N PHE A 354 -2.09 -11.25 29.99
CA PHE A 354 -2.16 -11.29 31.47
C PHE A 354 -3.44 -11.96 31.95
N LYS A 355 -4.57 -11.72 31.29
CA LYS A 355 -5.85 -12.37 31.62
C LYS A 355 -5.88 -13.87 31.24
N ALA A 356 -5.17 -14.26 30.18
CA ALA A 356 -5.10 -15.65 29.74
C ALA A 356 -4.20 -16.51 30.66
N LYS A 357 -3.17 -15.92 31.26
CA LYS A 357 -2.25 -16.58 32.19
C LYS A 357 -2.92 -17.01 33.49
N ARG A 358 -3.99 -16.34 33.92
CA ARG A 358 -4.77 -16.69 35.11
C ARG A 358 -5.83 -17.74 34.79
#